data_d96061b7c496ee22ddec97bfaa4858ad
#
_entry.id   d96061b7c496ee22ddec97bfaa4858ad
#
_cell.length_a   1.000
_cell.length_b   1.000
_cell.length_c   1.000
_cell.angle_alpha   90.00
_cell.angle_beta   90.00
_cell.angle_gamma   90.00
#
_symmetry.space_group_name_H-M   'P 1'
#
loop_
_entity.id
_entity.type
_entity.pdbx_description
1 polymer ?
#
loop_
_entity_poly.entity_id
_entity_poly.type
_entity_poly.pdbx_seq_one_letter_code
_entity_poly.pdbx_strand_id
1 'polypeptide(L)'
;MLRQARQAFSYILLDAPAGVDAGFRLVTSGADRFLVVTGAGPGAIRDACRVGELLELAGKQNVRLVVNRVDRDLLSALRLTIDDVMDTSGLPLLGVVPEDPNVTLAAAFGKPLLLYSRRSSAAKACRKIANRIHGFHDPIT
;
A
#
# COMPACT_ATOMS: atom_id res chain seq x y z
N MET A 1 20.96 -10.64 8.94
CA MET A 1 19.59 -11.15 8.62
C MET A 1 19.16 -10.79 7.21
N LEU A 2 18.95 -9.52 6.81
CA LEU A 2 18.51 -9.15 5.44
C LEU A 2 19.45 -9.66 4.33
N ARG A 3 20.76 -9.59 4.52
CA ARG A 3 21.74 -10.09 3.54
C ARG A 3 21.60 -11.59 3.28
N GLN A 4 21.32 -12.39 4.29
CA GLN A 4 21.06 -13.84 4.16
C GLN A 4 19.69 -14.11 3.51
N ALA A 5 18.65 -13.34 3.88
CA ALA A 5 17.33 -13.46 3.26
C ALA A 5 17.37 -13.16 1.75
N ARG A 6 18.16 -12.16 1.32
CA ARG A 6 18.34 -11.82 -0.11
C ARG A 6 18.94 -12.97 -0.94
N GLN A 7 19.66 -13.91 -0.32
CA GLN A 7 20.20 -15.08 -1.00
C GLN A 7 19.17 -16.22 -1.13
N ALA A 8 18.18 -16.25 -0.24
CA ALA A 8 17.20 -17.34 -0.15
C ALA A 8 15.84 -17.01 -0.79
N PHE A 9 15.50 -15.74 -0.92
CA PHE A 9 14.15 -15.33 -1.35
C PHE A 9 14.22 -14.31 -2.49
N SER A 10 13.33 -14.48 -3.49
CA SER A 10 13.16 -13.53 -4.60
C SER A 10 12.49 -12.22 -4.17
N TYR A 11 11.66 -12.28 -3.12
CA TYR A 11 10.96 -11.14 -2.54
C TYR A 11 11.03 -11.19 -1.03
N ILE A 12 11.27 -10.04 -0.41
CA ILE A 12 11.27 -9.85 1.04
C ILE A 12 10.36 -8.65 1.32
N LEU A 13 9.32 -8.88 2.09
CA LEU A 13 8.44 -7.80 2.55
C LEU A 13 8.88 -7.37 3.95
N LEU A 14 9.13 -6.07 4.09
CA LEU A 14 9.45 -5.45 5.37
C LEU A 14 8.21 -4.69 5.83
N ASP A 15 7.55 -5.21 6.86
CA ASP A 15 6.41 -4.53 7.49
C ASP A 15 6.95 -3.44 8.43
N ALA A 16 6.68 -2.19 8.06
CA ALA A 16 7.14 -1.04 8.82
C ALA A 16 6.08 -0.64 9.85
N PRO A 17 6.49 -0.31 11.09
CA PRO A 17 5.56 0.26 12.06
C PRO A 17 5.01 1.60 11.56
N ALA A 18 3.82 1.96 12.03
CA ALA A 18 3.24 3.27 11.75
C ALA A 18 4.14 4.39 12.35
N GLY A 19 4.26 5.48 11.62
CA GLY A 19 5.07 6.62 12.05
C GLY A 19 6.42 6.71 11.33
N VAL A 20 7.21 7.72 11.72
CA VAL A 20 8.47 8.11 11.05
C VAL A 20 9.67 8.09 12.02
N ASP A 21 9.63 7.22 13.00
CA ASP A 21 10.63 7.07 14.05
C ASP A 21 11.83 6.19 13.65
N ALA A 22 12.53 5.64 14.65
CA ALA A 22 13.68 4.77 14.44
C ALA A 22 13.35 3.49 13.64
N GLY A 23 12.14 2.94 13.79
CA GLY A 23 11.66 1.79 13.03
C GLY A 23 11.55 2.08 11.53
N PHE A 24 11.02 3.26 11.19
CA PHE A 24 10.98 3.74 9.80
C PHE A 24 12.38 3.81 9.18
N ARG A 25 13.36 4.40 9.87
CA ARG A 25 14.75 4.50 9.38
C ARG A 25 15.38 3.13 9.16
N LEU A 26 15.13 2.17 10.05
CA LEU A 26 15.67 0.82 9.93
C LEU A 26 15.13 0.11 8.69
N VAL A 27 13.81 0.17 8.46
CA VAL A 27 13.18 -0.44 7.30
C VAL A 27 13.63 0.23 6.00
N THR A 28 13.64 1.57 5.97
CA THR A 28 14.01 2.33 4.77
C THR A 28 15.47 2.15 4.36
N SER A 29 16.38 1.87 5.31
CA SER A 29 17.78 1.60 4.98
C SER A 29 18.00 0.30 4.20
N GLY A 30 17.11 -0.68 4.38
CA GLY A 30 17.26 -2.02 3.79
C GLY A 30 16.34 -2.31 2.58
N ALA A 31 15.38 -1.46 2.29
CA ALA A 31 14.41 -1.68 1.23
C ALA A 31 14.85 -1.06 -0.11
N ASP A 32 14.47 -1.72 -1.21
CA ASP A 32 14.75 -1.27 -2.59
C ASP A 32 13.53 -0.61 -3.23
N ARG A 33 12.32 -0.93 -2.75
CA ARG A 33 11.03 -0.39 -3.20
C ARG A 33 10.16 -0.07 -2.00
N PHE A 34 9.32 0.95 -2.12
CA PHE A 34 8.50 1.45 -1.02
C PHE A 34 7.04 1.49 -1.45
N LEU A 35 6.19 0.90 -0.61
CA LEU A 35 4.74 0.99 -0.74
C LEU A 35 4.21 1.82 0.42
N VAL A 36 3.76 3.02 0.13
CA VAL A 36 3.05 3.88 1.09
C VAL A 36 1.58 3.49 1.05
N VAL A 37 1.10 2.91 2.14
CA VAL A 37 -0.29 2.46 2.24
C VAL A 37 -1.06 3.46 3.08
N THR A 38 -2.12 4.03 2.52
CA THR A 38 -2.95 5.06 3.17
C THR A 38 -4.43 4.76 3.01
N GLY A 39 -5.26 5.31 3.88
CA GLY A 39 -6.70 5.44 3.63
C GLY A 39 -7.02 6.67 2.80
N ALA A 40 -8.28 6.81 2.38
CA ALA A 40 -8.74 7.95 1.59
C ALA A 40 -9.13 9.19 2.45
N GLY A 41 -9.02 9.11 3.77
CA GLY A 41 -9.33 10.24 4.65
C GLY A 41 -8.26 11.35 4.63
N PRO A 42 -8.64 12.63 4.77
CA PRO A 42 -7.71 13.76 4.64
C PRO A 42 -6.50 13.70 5.59
N GLY A 43 -6.67 13.15 6.80
CA GLY A 43 -5.57 12.95 7.75
C GLY A 43 -4.55 11.93 7.23
N ALA A 44 -5.03 10.76 6.79
CA ALA A 44 -4.19 9.69 6.27
C ALA A 44 -3.44 10.11 5.00
N ILE A 45 -4.06 10.92 4.15
CA ILE A 45 -3.43 11.46 2.93
C ILE A 45 -2.27 12.39 3.29
N ARG A 46 -2.44 13.28 4.29
CA ARG A 46 -1.37 14.16 4.78
C ARG A 46 -0.21 13.36 5.36
N ASP A 47 -0.50 12.29 6.11
CA ASP A 47 0.55 11.41 6.65
C ASP A 47 1.31 10.70 5.52
N ALA A 48 0.61 10.26 4.48
CA ALA A 48 1.23 9.66 3.29
C ALA A 48 2.14 10.66 2.55
N CYS A 49 1.69 11.91 2.38
CA CYS A 49 2.50 12.99 1.81
C CYS A 49 3.80 13.17 2.60
N ARG A 50 3.70 13.29 3.93
CA ARG A 50 4.87 13.44 4.81
C ARG A 50 5.84 12.26 4.72
N VAL A 51 5.33 11.03 4.64
CA VAL A 51 6.18 9.83 4.43
C VAL A 51 6.87 9.89 3.08
N GLY A 52 6.17 10.31 2.02
CA GLY A 52 6.73 10.52 0.69
C GLY A 52 7.89 11.51 0.68
N GLU A 53 7.70 12.68 1.28
CA GLU A 53 8.73 13.72 1.45
C GLU A 53 9.97 13.20 2.18
N LEU A 54 9.78 12.46 3.27
CA LEU A 54 10.89 11.89 4.04
C LEU A 54 11.67 10.82 3.25
N LEU A 55 10.99 10.01 2.45
CA LEU A 55 11.63 9.05 1.55
C LEU A 55 12.42 9.76 0.46
N GLU A 56 11.88 10.82 -0.12
CA GLU A 56 12.57 11.65 -1.11
C GLU A 56 13.81 12.31 -0.53
N LEU A 57 13.70 12.96 0.64
CA LEU A 57 14.84 13.56 1.36
C LEU A 57 15.92 12.51 1.71
N ALA A 58 15.53 11.27 1.96
CA ALA A 58 16.45 10.16 2.16
C ALA A 58 17.03 9.58 0.84
N GLY A 59 16.76 10.22 -0.31
CA GLY A 59 17.24 9.77 -1.62
C GLY A 59 16.59 8.48 -2.12
N LYS A 60 15.43 8.12 -1.58
CA LYS A 60 14.74 6.88 -1.95
C LYS A 60 13.92 7.07 -3.21
N GLN A 61 14.10 6.13 -4.14
CA GLN A 61 13.34 6.04 -5.38
C GLN A 61 12.36 4.86 -5.33
N ASN A 62 11.56 4.70 -6.38
CA ASN A 62 10.59 3.60 -6.45
C ASN A 62 9.57 3.59 -5.30
N VAL A 63 9.09 4.77 -4.91
CA VAL A 63 7.99 4.95 -3.98
C VAL A 63 6.67 4.90 -4.75
N ARG A 64 5.70 4.13 -4.26
CA ARG A 64 4.37 3.96 -4.87
C ARG A 64 3.29 4.03 -3.79
N LEU A 65 2.13 4.56 -4.18
CA LEU A 65 0.97 4.71 -3.32
C LEU A 65 0.00 3.53 -3.48
N VAL A 66 -0.50 3.02 -2.36
CA VAL A 66 -1.65 2.13 -2.32
C VAL A 66 -2.72 2.78 -1.45
N VAL A 67 -3.89 3.05 -2.03
CA VAL A 67 -5.03 3.56 -1.27
C VAL A 67 -5.86 2.37 -0.80
N ASN A 68 -5.93 2.16 0.51
CA ASN A 68 -6.55 1.00 1.14
C ASN A 68 -7.89 1.37 1.79
N ARG A 69 -8.79 0.40 1.89
CA ARG A 69 -10.10 0.53 2.52
C ARG A 69 -10.93 1.66 1.92
N VAL A 70 -10.95 1.71 0.59
CA VAL A 70 -11.70 2.74 -0.14
C VAL A 70 -13.18 2.41 -0.12
N ASP A 71 -13.92 3.26 0.57
CA ASP A 71 -15.38 3.30 0.56
C ASP A 71 -15.82 4.37 -0.46
N ARG A 72 -16.53 3.95 -1.49
CA ARG A 72 -16.98 4.86 -2.57
C ARG A 72 -18.05 5.85 -2.10
N ASP A 73 -18.90 5.44 -1.16
CA ASP A 73 -19.94 6.31 -0.62
C ASP A 73 -19.31 7.40 0.24
N LEU A 74 -18.29 7.04 1.03
CA LEU A 74 -17.51 8.00 1.82
C LEU A 74 -16.75 8.97 0.92
N LEU A 75 -16.11 8.50 -0.15
CA LEU A 75 -15.42 9.38 -1.11
C LEU A 75 -16.40 10.37 -1.73
N SER A 76 -17.58 9.91 -2.17
CA SER A 76 -18.62 10.75 -2.72
C SER A 76 -19.11 11.80 -1.72
N ALA A 77 -19.33 11.41 -0.47
CA ALA A 77 -19.76 12.32 0.60
C ALA A 77 -18.71 13.41 0.89
N LEU A 78 -17.43 13.05 0.81
CA LEU A 78 -16.30 13.98 0.99
C LEU A 78 -15.97 14.78 -0.27
N ARG A 79 -16.64 14.51 -1.40
CA ARG A 79 -16.32 15.06 -2.73
C ARG A 79 -14.85 14.87 -3.11
N LEU A 80 -14.29 13.73 -2.74
CA LEU A 80 -12.91 13.33 -3.06
C LEU A 80 -12.89 12.27 -4.15
N THR A 81 -11.89 12.36 -5.00
CA THR A 81 -11.56 11.34 -5.99
C THR A 81 -10.22 10.66 -5.65
N ILE A 82 -9.92 9.57 -6.31
CA ILE A 82 -8.58 8.94 -6.17
C ILE A 82 -7.48 9.85 -6.76
N ASP A 83 -7.82 10.65 -7.77
CA ASP A 83 -6.89 11.62 -8.35
C ASP A 83 -6.53 12.71 -7.33
N ASP A 84 -7.50 13.21 -6.54
CA ASP A 84 -7.24 14.16 -5.45
C ASP A 84 -6.29 13.55 -4.39
N VAL A 85 -6.42 12.25 -4.11
CA VAL A 85 -5.52 11.55 -3.19
C VAL A 85 -4.11 11.48 -3.76
N MET A 86 -3.98 11.18 -5.05
CA MET A 86 -2.68 11.16 -5.75
C MET A 86 -2.03 12.52 -5.77
N ASP A 87 -2.77 13.56 -6.18
CA ASP A 87 -2.27 14.94 -6.29
C ASP A 87 -1.83 15.48 -4.93
N THR A 88 -2.64 15.22 -3.87
CA THR A 88 -2.31 15.67 -2.52
C THR A 88 -1.11 14.93 -1.93
N SER A 89 -0.98 13.63 -2.19
CA SER A 89 0.13 12.83 -1.67
C SER A 89 1.43 13.04 -2.44
N GLY A 90 1.35 13.49 -3.69
CA GLY A 90 2.50 13.60 -4.61
C GLY A 90 3.11 12.26 -5.02
N LEU A 91 2.43 11.14 -4.73
CA LEU A 91 2.96 9.80 -4.96
C LEU A 91 2.25 9.08 -6.13
N PRO A 92 2.99 8.41 -7.00
CA PRO A 92 2.40 7.65 -8.09
C PRO A 92 1.63 6.44 -7.59
N LEU A 93 0.38 6.28 -8.03
CA LEU A 93 -0.53 5.23 -7.62
C LEU A 93 -0.09 3.86 -8.16
N LEU A 94 -0.03 2.87 -7.28
CA LEU A 94 0.14 1.46 -7.62
C LEU A 94 -1.21 0.72 -7.65
N GLY A 95 -2.12 1.07 -6.75
CA GLY A 95 -3.43 0.43 -6.72
C GLY A 95 -4.35 0.94 -5.63
N VAL A 96 -5.61 0.55 -5.78
CA VAL A 96 -6.70 0.87 -4.86
C VAL A 96 -7.30 -0.42 -4.35
N VAL A 97 -7.43 -0.56 -3.04
CA VAL A 97 -8.07 -1.70 -2.39
C VAL A 97 -9.39 -1.21 -1.80
N PRO A 98 -10.54 -1.68 -2.32
CA PRO A 98 -11.84 -1.28 -1.79
C PRO A 98 -12.06 -1.84 -0.38
N GLU A 99 -12.93 -1.19 0.38
CA GLU A 99 -13.45 -1.75 1.63
C GLU A 99 -14.19 -3.05 1.30
N ASP A 100 -13.88 -4.12 2.04
CA ASP A 100 -14.39 -5.46 1.76
C ASP A 100 -14.54 -6.23 3.08
N PRO A 101 -15.76 -6.59 3.50
CA PRO A 101 -16.00 -7.35 4.73
C PRO A 101 -15.26 -8.68 4.80
N ASN A 102 -14.95 -9.28 3.63
CA ASN A 102 -14.21 -10.53 3.58
C ASN A 102 -12.79 -10.42 4.16
N VAL A 103 -12.20 -9.22 4.18
CA VAL A 103 -10.89 -8.98 4.80
C VAL A 103 -10.97 -9.23 6.31
N THR A 104 -11.96 -8.62 6.97
CA THR A 104 -12.20 -8.81 8.41
C THR A 104 -12.55 -10.25 8.74
N LEU A 105 -13.39 -10.89 7.94
CA LEU A 105 -13.77 -12.29 8.13
C LEU A 105 -12.58 -13.23 7.96
N ALA A 106 -11.75 -13.02 6.92
CA ALA A 106 -10.55 -13.82 6.70
C ALA A 106 -9.59 -13.70 7.89
N ALA A 107 -9.37 -12.49 8.40
CA ALA A 107 -8.55 -12.26 9.58
C ALA A 107 -9.10 -12.94 10.83
N ALA A 108 -10.42 -12.86 11.08
CA ALA A 108 -11.07 -13.51 12.21
C ALA A 108 -10.94 -15.06 12.17
N PHE A 109 -10.91 -15.64 10.96
CA PHE A 109 -10.68 -17.08 10.77
C PHE A 109 -9.20 -17.46 10.65
N GLY A 110 -8.27 -16.53 10.82
CA GLY A 110 -6.83 -16.78 10.69
C GLY A 110 -6.41 -17.27 9.29
N LYS A 111 -7.15 -16.86 8.25
CA LYS A 111 -6.89 -17.28 6.86
C LYS A 111 -6.44 -16.11 5.99
N PRO A 112 -5.46 -16.32 5.10
CA PRO A 112 -5.15 -15.33 4.09
C PRO A 112 -6.37 -15.02 3.22
N LEU A 113 -6.63 -13.74 2.90
CA LEU A 113 -7.79 -13.31 2.13
C LEU A 113 -7.94 -14.07 0.80
N LEU A 114 -6.84 -14.28 0.09
CA LEU A 114 -6.84 -14.99 -1.21
C LEU A 114 -7.24 -16.47 -1.10
N LEU A 115 -7.08 -17.10 0.08
CA LEU A 115 -7.54 -18.46 0.35
C LEU A 115 -8.97 -18.48 0.89
N TYR A 116 -9.36 -17.42 1.64
CA TYR A 116 -10.71 -17.31 2.20
C TYR A 116 -11.75 -16.91 1.14
N SER A 117 -11.46 -15.86 0.38
CA SER A 117 -12.38 -15.30 -0.63
C SER A 117 -11.64 -14.79 -1.87
N ARG A 118 -11.20 -15.69 -2.71
CA ARG A 118 -10.40 -15.39 -3.92
C ARG A 118 -11.06 -14.43 -4.91
N ARG A 119 -12.39 -14.36 -4.93
CA ARG A 119 -13.18 -13.54 -5.85
C ARG A 119 -13.65 -12.22 -5.26
N SER A 120 -13.37 -11.95 -3.99
CA SER A 120 -13.74 -10.69 -3.36
C SER A 120 -13.05 -9.50 -4.02
N SER A 121 -13.62 -8.31 -3.84
CA SER A 121 -13.11 -7.08 -4.46
C SER A 121 -11.69 -6.75 -3.98
N ALA A 122 -11.43 -6.85 -2.69
CA ALA A 122 -10.09 -6.64 -2.13
C ALA A 122 -9.09 -7.70 -2.61
N ALA A 123 -9.48 -8.98 -2.70
CA ALA A 123 -8.60 -10.03 -3.19
C ALA A 123 -8.19 -9.82 -4.67
N LYS A 124 -9.12 -9.35 -5.50
CA LYS A 124 -8.83 -8.99 -6.91
C LYS A 124 -7.87 -7.80 -6.98
N ALA A 125 -8.09 -6.77 -6.14
CA ALA A 125 -7.23 -5.60 -6.07
C ALA A 125 -5.81 -5.96 -5.63
N CYS A 126 -5.66 -6.76 -4.58
CA CYS A 126 -4.35 -7.23 -4.10
C CYS A 126 -3.58 -8.01 -5.18
N ARG A 127 -4.26 -8.85 -5.97
CA ARG A 127 -3.60 -9.55 -7.10
C ARG A 127 -3.13 -8.59 -8.19
N LYS A 128 -3.93 -7.59 -8.55
CA LYS A 128 -3.53 -6.57 -9.52
C LYS A 128 -2.30 -5.78 -9.00
N ILE A 129 -2.29 -5.42 -7.72
CA ILE A 129 -1.13 -4.76 -7.09
C ILE A 129 0.11 -5.65 -7.16
N ALA A 130 -0.02 -6.94 -6.81
CA ALA A 130 1.09 -7.89 -6.89
C ALA A 130 1.63 -8.01 -8.33
N ASN A 131 0.75 -8.13 -9.32
CA ASN A 131 1.14 -8.17 -10.73
C ASN A 131 1.94 -6.93 -11.14
N ARG A 132 1.50 -5.73 -10.74
CA ARG A 132 2.22 -4.48 -11.03
C ARG A 132 3.59 -4.41 -10.35
N ILE A 133 3.73 -4.95 -9.14
CA ILE A 133 5.02 -5.07 -8.46
C ILE A 133 5.97 -5.95 -9.29
N HIS A 134 5.45 -6.99 -9.94
CA HIS A 134 6.20 -7.85 -10.86
C HIS A 134 6.47 -7.23 -12.24
N GLY A 135 5.90 -6.05 -12.53
CA GLY A 135 6.08 -5.36 -13.81
C GLY A 135 5.03 -5.69 -14.87
N PHE A 136 3.97 -6.41 -14.54
CA PHE A 136 2.84 -6.63 -15.45
C PHE A 136 1.95 -5.37 -15.52
N HIS A 137 1.47 -5.06 -16.73
CA HIS A 137 0.57 -3.93 -16.97
C HIS A 137 -0.88 -4.34 -16.75
N ASP A 138 -1.34 -4.25 -15.51
CA ASP A 138 -2.76 -4.39 -15.17
C ASP A 138 -3.41 -3.00 -15.02
N PRO A 139 -4.63 -2.76 -15.55
CA PRO A 139 -5.30 -1.48 -15.36
C PRO A 139 -5.61 -1.23 -13.88
N ILE A 140 -5.55 0.06 -13.48
CA ILE A 140 -5.73 0.48 -12.06
C ILE A 140 -7.19 0.34 -11.59
N THR A 141 -8.13 0.32 -12.52
CA THR A 141 -9.59 0.14 -12.27
C THR A 141 -10.00 -1.31 -12.34
#